data_9192617f17aec2e3139ccabd2dd8b378
#
_entry.id   9192617f17aec2e3139ccabd2dd8b378
#
_cell.length_a   1.000
_cell.length_b   1.000
_cell.length_c   1.000
_cell.angle_alpha   90.00
_cell.angle_beta   90.00
_cell.angle_gamma   90.00
#
_symmetry.space_group_name_H-M   'P 1'
#
loop_
_entity.id
_entity.type
_entity.pdbx_description
1 polymer ?
#
loop_
_entity_poly.entity_id
_entity_poly.type
_entity_poly.pdbx_seq_one_letter_code
_entity_poly.pdbx_strand_id
1 'polypeptide(L)'
;MTGYDEHCRRFSLMVPGGIAAIIWGVAGGMLFDESNSVLGSNSANGFLMFLCIAVGVVVGLALMIPACMWHDEFQRRHPFIEDFYTDDDHARATRYAAIGVTCGIALILTGVSAMVWVAELQGVSDGWPVGLLLALVAPGVGAIVHAGMRKGLMDINDYNKNAEQKRRERAGERDFYDQLTGGLCGIVMIVATIVGLVLMSAGGQMGRGLFWLAWPVGGLVCGVIAIVIGFFRDAR
;
A
#
# COMPACT_ATOMS: atom_id res chain seq x y z
N MET A 1 4.69 -29.33 13.42
CA MET A 1 4.97 -28.23 12.44
C MET A 1 3.68 -27.45 12.24
N THR A 2 3.67 -26.20 12.59
CA THR A 2 2.44 -25.36 12.69
C THR A 2 1.88 -24.89 11.34
N GLY A 3 2.45 -25.28 10.20
CA GLY A 3 2.03 -24.76 8.89
C GLY A 3 2.34 -23.26 8.68
N TYR A 4 3.13 -22.64 9.56
CA TYR A 4 3.44 -21.21 9.55
C TYR A 4 4.09 -20.77 8.24
N ASP A 5 5.08 -21.50 7.74
CA ASP A 5 5.81 -21.12 6.51
C ASP A 5 4.89 -21.15 5.28
N GLU A 6 3.99 -22.11 5.18
CA GLU A 6 3.00 -22.13 4.09
C GLU A 6 1.99 -20.98 4.21
N HIS A 7 1.54 -20.66 5.42
CA HIS A 7 0.69 -19.52 5.70
C HIS A 7 1.38 -18.21 5.29
N CYS A 8 2.62 -18.00 5.72
CA CYS A 8 3.42 -16.83 5.36
C CYS A 8 3.63 -16.70 3.85
N ARG A 9 3.88 -17.82 3.16
CA ARG A 9 4.04 -17.85 1.70
C ARG A 9 2.75 -17.42 0.99
N ARG A 10 1.60 -17.94 1.40
CA ARG A 10 0.31 -17.56 0.80
C ARG A 10 -0.02 -16.10 1.07
N PHE A 11 0.11 -15.66 2.31
CA PHE A 11 -0.15 -14.29 2.71
C PHE A 11 0.72 -13.29 1.98
N SER A 12 2.05 -13.57 1.89
CA SER A 12 3.00 -12.71 1.18
C SER A 12 2.84 -12.68 -0.35
N LEU A 13 2.02 -13.55 -0.95
CA LEU A 13 1.65 -13.51 -2.35
C LEU A 13 0.30 -12.81 -2.58
N MET A 14 -0.68 -13.06 -1.71
CA MET A 14 -2.03 -12.54 -1.89
C MET A 14 -2.11 -11.02 -1.71
N VAL A 15 -1.41 -10.47 -0.72
CA VAL A 15 -1.43 -9.02 -0.45
C VAL A 15 -0.76 -8.23 -1.56
N PRO A 16 0.50 -8.52 -1.98
CA PRO A 16 1.12 -7.83 -3.10
C PRO A 16 0.38 -8.05 -4.43
N GLY A 17 -0.17 -9.26 -4.62
CA GLY A 17 -1.02 -9.57 -5.79
C GLY A 17 -2.28 -8.71 -5.83
N GLY A 18 -2.92 -8.46 -4.69
CA GLY A 18 -4.05 -7.55 -4.58
C GLY A 18 -3.68 -6.10 -4.91
N ILE A 19 -2.55 -5.61 -4.39
CA ILE A 19 -2.05 -4.27 -4.70
C ILE A 19 -1.75 -4.15 -6.21
N ALA A 20 -1.06 -5.13 -6.79
CA ALA A 20 -0.75 -5.13 -8.22
C ALA A 20 -2.03 -5.16 -9.08
N ALA A 21 -3.06 -5.92 -8.69
CA ALA A 21 -4.34 -5.97 -9.38
C ALA A 21 -5.05 -4.61 -9.41
N ILE A 22 -5.03 -3.85 -8.31
CA ILE A 22 -5.58 -2.50 -8.24
C ILE A 22 -4.83 -1.58 -9.21
N ILE A 23 -3.49 -1.60 -9.19
CA ILE A 23 -2.69 -0.75 -10.07
C ILE A 23 -2.92 -1.14 -11.55
N TRP A 24 -3.03 -2.44 -11.86
CA TRP A 24 -3.35 -2.91 -13.21
C TRP A 24 -4.76 -2.52 -13.66
N GLY A 25 -5.72 -2.46 -12.73
CA GLY A 25 -7.05 -1.91 -13.03
C GLY A 25 -6.99 -0.46 -13.48
N VAL A 26 -6.19 0.36 -12.79
CA VAL A 26 -5.95 1.76 -13.18
C VAL A 26 -5.18 1.83 -14.50
N ALA A 27 -4.13 1.03 -14.67
CA ALA A 27 -3.37 0.95 -15.91
C ALA A 27 -4.26 0.62 -17.12
N GLY A 28 -5.15 -0.38 -16.95
CA GLY A 28 -6.15 -0.74 -17.97
C GLY A 28 -7.14 0.38 -18.25
N GLY A 29 -7.55 1.12 -17.22
CA GLY A 29 -8.41 2.30 -17.37
C GLY A 29 -7.76 3.40 -18.20
N MET A 30 -6.46 3.66 -18.02
CA MET A 30 -5.71 4.67 -18.79
C MET A 30 -5.65 4.39 -20.30
N LEU A 31 -5.86 3.14 -20.72
CA LEU A 31 -5.96 2.80 -22.15
C LEU A 31 -7.23 3.40 -22.82
N PHE A 32 -8.22 3.76 -22.02
CA PHE A 32 -9.50 4.34 -22.48
C PHE A 32 -9.64 5.82 -22.10
N ASP A 33 -8.54 6.49 -21.76
CA ASP A 33 -8.56 7.93 -21.46
C ASP A 33 -9.05 8.73 -22.68
N GLU A 34 -9.93 9.71 -22.46
CA GLU A 34 -10.57 10.48 -23.52
C GLU A 34 -9.57 11.22 -24.41
N SER A 35 -8.42 11.63 -23.81
CA SER A 35 -7.38 12.41 -24.52
C SER A 35 -6.63 11.58 -25.55
N ASN A 36 -6.32 10.28 -25.24
CA ASN A 36 -5.48 9.40 -26.05
C ASN A 36 -5.90 7.93 -25.90
N SER A 37 -7.16 7.64 -26.19
CA SER A 37 -7.69 6.28 -26.11
C SER A 37 -7.14 5.39 -27.24
N VAL A 38 -6.79 4.15 -26.90
CA VAL A 38 -6.40 3.12 -27.88
C VAL A 38 -7.52 2.81 -28.88
N LEU A 39 -8.78 2.98 -28.46
CA LEU A 39 -9.96 2.79 -29.31
C LEU A 39 -10.39 4.05 -30.07
N GLY A 40 -9.64 5.15 -29.94
CA GLY A 40 -10.01 6.46 -30.47
C GLY A 40 -11.13 7.13 -29.65
N SER A 41 -11.64 8.24 -30.12
CA SER A 41 -12.69 9.01 -29.45
C SER A 41 -14.03 8.28 -29.54
N ASN A 42 -14.48 7.74 -28.41
CA ASN A 42 -15.76 7.02 -28.31
C ASN A 42 -16.49 7.42 -27.01
N SER A 43 -17.80 7.60 -27.07
CA SER A 43 -18.64 7.94 -25.91
C SER A 43 -18.61 6.85 -24.80
N ALA A 44 -18.17 5.64 -25.12
CA ALA A 44 -18.04 4.55 -24.15
C ALA A 44 -16.70 4.58 -23.36
N ASN A 45 -15.72 5.41 -23.73
CA ASN A 45 -14.38 5.38 -23.14
C ASN A 45 -14.42 5.63 -21.63
N GLY A 46 -15.17 6.63 -21.15
CA GLY A 46 -15.30 6.91 -19.73
C GLY A 46 -15.91 5.74 -18.94
N PHE A 47 -16.89 5.03 -19.52
CA PHE A 47 -17.46 3.83 -18.91
C PHE A 47 -16.45 2.67 -18.87
N LEU A 48 -15.70 2.42 -19.95
CA LEU A 48 -14.68 1.38 -20.02
C LEU A 48 -13.54 1.66 -19.03
N MET A 49 -13.10 2.90 -18.95
CA MET A 49 -12.12 3.34 -17.95
C MET A 49 -12.60 3.02 -16.53
N PHE A 50 -13.81 3.45 -16.18
CA PHE A 50 -14.39 3.15 -14.88
C PHE A 50 -14.52 1.64 -14.62
N LEU A 51 -14.95 0.87 -15.61
CA LEU A 51 -15.11 -0.58 -15.48
C LEU A 51 -13.77 -1.27 -15.20
N CYS A 52 -12.70 -0.92 -15.91
CA CYS A 52 -11.36 -1.47 -15.67
C CYS A 52 -10.88 -1.18 -14.26
N ILE A 53 -11.04 0.06 -13.78
CA ILE A 53 -10.66 0.45 -12.42
C ILE A 53 -11.50 -0.32 -11.40
N ALA A 54 -12.81 -0.38 -11.59
CA ALA A 54 -13.71 -1.10 -10.68
C ALA A 54 -13.37 -2.60 -10.58
N VAL A 55 -13.12 -3.26 -11.71
CA VAL A 55 -12.70 -4.66 -11.74
C VAL A 55 -11.37 -4.85 -11.00
N GLY A 56 -10.37 -4.00 -11.28
CA GLY A 56 -9.07 -4.05 -10.58
C GLY A 56 -9.20 -3.91 -9.07
N VAL A 57 -10.03 -2.96 -8.62
CA VAL A 57 -10.30 -2.75 -7.19
C VAL A 57 -11.01 -3.96 -6.57
N VAL A 58 -12.06 -4.48 -7.23
CA VAL A 58 -12.79 -5.67 -6.72
C VAL A 58 -11.88 -6.88 -6.62
N VAL A 59 -11.08 -7.16 -7.65
CA VAL A 59 -10.11 -8.28 -7.64
C VAL A 59 -9.06 -8.08 -6.55
N GLY A 60 -8.52 -6.87 -6.44
CA GLY A 60 -7.52 -6.53 -5.41
C GLY A 60 -8.06 -6.74 -4.00
N LEU A 61 -9.25 -6.22 -3.71
CA LEU A 61 -9.90 -6.39 -2.41
C LEU A 61 -10.28 -7.86 -2.14
N ALA A 62 -10.74 -8.59 -3.16
CA ALA A 62 -11.05 -10.02 -3.04
C ALA A 62 -9.83 -10.88 -2.69
N LEU A 63 -8.62 -10.45 -3.05
CA LEU A 63 -7.37 -11.09 -2.63
C LEU A 63 -6.92 -10.63 -1.24
N MET A 64 -6.99 -9.34 -0.95
CA MET A 64 -6.43 -8.77 0.28
C MET A 64 -7.30 -9.06 1.51
N ILE A 65 -8.63 -8.93 1.41
CA ILE A 65 -9.53 -9.09 2.56
C ILE A 65 -9.44 -10.51 3.15
N PRO A 66 -9.60 -11.60 2.34
CA PRO A 66 -9.44 -12.94 2.88
C PRO A 66 -8.03 -13.21 3.42
N ALA A 67 -6.98 -12.69 2.76
CA ALA A 67 -5.62 -12.84 3.22
C ALA A 67 -5.42 -12.26 4.64
N CYS A 68 -5.92 -11.04 4.88
CA CYS A 68 -5.85 -10.39 6.19
C CYS A 68 -6.68 -11.16 7.24
N MET A 69 -7.90 -11.60 6.89
CA MET A 69 -8.75 -12.39 7.80
C MET A 69 -8.11 -13.73 8.18
N TRP A 70 -7.51 -14.44 7.23
CA TRP A 70 -6.80 -15.68 7.51
C TRP A 70 -5.54 -15.47 8.36
N HIS A 71 -4.84 -14.35 8.13
CA HIS A 71 -3.69 -14.00 8.96
C HIS A 71 -4.11 -13.71 10.41
N ASP A 72 -5.17 -12.94 10.61
CA ASP A 72 -5.72 -12.66 11.94
C ASP A 72 -6.22 -13.92 12.64
N GLU A 73 -6.90 -14.81 11.91
CA GLU A 73 -7.36 -16.09 12.46
C GLU A 73 -6.19 -17.01 12.81
N PHE A 74 -5.15 -17.04 11.98
CA PHE A 74 -3.93 -17.79 12.25
C PHE A 74 -3.23 -17.30 13.51
N GLN A 75 -3.09 -15.97 13.68
CA GLN A 75 -2.53 -15.38 14.90
C GLN A 75 -3.38 -15.68 16.16
N ARG A 76 -4.70 -15.79 16.00
CA ARG A 76 -5.59 -16.19 17.11
C ARG A 76 -5.34 -17.62 17.56
N ARG A 77 -5.15 -18.53 16.61
CA ARG A 77 -4.95 -19.97 16.91
C ARG A 77 -3.55 -20.27 17.39
N HIS A 78 -2.57 -19.49 16.95
CA HIS A 78 -1.16 -19.65 17.26
C HIS A 78 -0.57 -18.34 17.83
N PRO A 79 -0.92 -17.96 19.08
CA PRO A 79 -0.50 -16.70 19.68
C PRO A 79 1.00 -16.65 20.00
N PHE A 80 1.64 -17.82 20.05
CA PHE A 80 3.07 -17.98 20.28
C PHE A 80 3.64 -19.02 19.34
N ILE A 81 4.72 -18.68 18.67
CA ILE A 81 5.50 -19.58 17.81
C ILE A 81 6.94 -19.55 18.32
N GLU A 82 7.52 -20.73 18.48
CA GLU A 82 8.96 -20.86 18.78
C GLU A 82 9.77 -20.52 17.54
N ASP A 83 10.88 -19.81 17.72
CA ASP A 83 11.75 -19.43 16.59
C ASP A 83 12.48 -20.68 16.10
N PHE A 84 12.19 -21.07 14.88
CA PHE A 84 12.78 -22.23 14.20
C PHE A 84 13.65 -21.84 13.01
N TYR A 85 13.76 -20.52 12.70
CA TYR A 85 14.61 -20.05 11.63
C TYR A 85 16.07 -19.95 12.07
N THR A 86 16.96 -20.37 11.21
CA THR A 86 18.40 -20.26 11.44
C THR A 86 18.94 -18.91 10.95
N ASP A 87 20.13 -18.52 11.44
CA ASP A 87 20.81 -17.32 10.95
C ASP A 87 21.03 -17.35 9.43
N ASP A 88 21.24 -18.54 8.87
CA ASP A 88 21.35 -18.75 7.42
C ASP A 88 20.04 -18.46 6.69
N ASP A 89 18.90 -18.79 7.27
CA ASP A 89 17.59 -18.52 6.70
C ASP A 89 17.31 -17.01 6.70
N HIS A 90 17.64 -16.31 7.78
CA HIS A 90 17.56 -14.85 7.86
C HIS A 90 18.49 -14.16 6.84
N ALA A 91 19.71 -14.66 6.69
CA ALA A 91 20.65 -14.14 5.68
C ALA A 91 20.15 -14.35 4.25
N ARG A 92 19.57 -15.51 3.94
CA ARG A 92 18.93 -15.80 2.64
C ARG A 92 17.72 -14.88 2.40
N ALA A 93 16.84 -14.74 3.39
CA ALA A 93 15.67 -13.86 3.29
C ALA A 93 16.07 -12.40 3.03
N THR A 94 17.14 -11.92 3.68
CA THR A 94 17.65 -10.57 3.47
C THR A 94 18.19 -10.40 2.04
N ARG A 95 18.90 -11.40 1.50
CA ARG A 95 19.38 -11.37 0.10
C ARG A 95 18.21 -11.38 -0.88
N TYR A 96 17.22 -12.24 -0.69
CA TYR A 96 16.03 -12.28 -1.54
C TYR A 96 15.23 -10.96 -1.46
N ALA A 97 15.15 -10.36 -0.27
CA ALA A 97 14.51 -9.06 -0.10
C ALA A 97 15.27 -7.96 -0.85
N ALA A 98 16.60 -7.94 -0.76
CA ALA A 98 17.43 -6.97 -1.50
C ALA A 98 17.25 -7.12 -3.02
N ILE A 99 17.26 -8.36 -3.54
CA ILE A 99 17.04 -8.64 -4.97
C ILE A 99 15.62 -8.19 -5.38
N GLY A 100 14.59 -8.55 -4.60
CA GLY A 100 13.21 -8.18 -4.89
C GLY A 100 12.99 -6.68 -4.92
N VAL A 101 13.56 -5.94 -3.97
CA VAL A 101 13.50 -4.47 -3.93
C VAL A 101 14.25 -3.86 -5.13
N THR A 102 15.47 -4.35 -5.43
CA THR A 102 16.25 -3.84 -6.56
C THR A 102 15.54 -4.10 -7.90
N CYS A 103 15.02 -5.30 -8.11
CA CYS A 103 14.23 -5.63 -9.31
C CYS A 103 12.95 -4.79 -9.40
N GLY A 104 12.27 -4.57 -8.27
CA GLY A 104 11.08 -3.73 -8.23
C GLY A 104 11.38 -2.28 -8.61
N ILE A 105 12.46 -1.70 -8.06
CA ILE A 105 12.90 -0.34 -8.43
C ILE A 105 13.30 -0.29 -9.91
N ALA A 106 14.02 -1.28 -10.42
CA ALA A 106 14.42 -1.35 -11.82
C ALA A 106 13.20 -1.38 -12.76
N LEU A 107 12.15 -2.16 -12.42
CA LEU A 107 10.90 -2.18 -13.18
C LEU A 107 10.19 -0.83 -13.19
N ILE A 108 10.12 -0.15 -12.04
CA ILE A 108 9.52 1.19 -11.94
C ILE A 108 10.30 2.20 -12.79
N LEU A 109 11.63 2.20 -12.69
CA LEU A 109 12.48 3.10 -13.48
C LEU A 109 12.38 2.82 -14.98
N THR A 110 12.27 1.54 -15.37
CA THR A 110 12.04 1.15 -16.77
C THR A 110 10.69 1.69 -17.25
N GLY A 111 9.63 1.61 -16.44
CA GLY A 111 8.33 2.18 -16.76
C GLY A 111 8.38 3.71 -16.97
N VAL A 112 9.05 4.42 -16.06
CA VAL A 112 9.24 5.86 -16.16
C VAL A 112 10.02 6.21 -17.42
N SER A 113 11.12 5.51 -17.69
CA SER A 113 11.95 5.75 -18.89
C SER A 113 11.16 5.49 -20.18
N ALA A 114 10.35 4.43 -20.21
CA ALA A 114 9.50 4.12 -21.36
C ALA A 114 8.44 5.21 -21.60
N MET A 115 7.81 5.70 -20.53
CA MET A 115 6.83 6.79 -20.62
C MET A 115 7.47 8.08 -21.14
N VAL A 116 8.63 8.49 -20.58
CA VAL A 116 9.36 9.69 -21.03
C VAL A 116 9.76 9.56 -22.49
N TRP A 117 10.28 8.40 -22.90
CA TRP A 117 10.67 8.13 -24.28
C TRP A 117 9.50 8.24 -25.26
N VAL A 118 8.34 7.69 -24.90
CA VAL A 118 7.11 7.83 -25.71
C VAL A 118 6.65 9.27 -25.77
N ALA A 119 6.66 9.99 -24.64
CA ALA A 119 6.24 11.38 -24.59
C ALA A 119 7.12 12.28 -25.49
N GLU A 120 8.44 12.06 -25.49
CA GLU A 120 9.37 12.82 -26.35
C GLU A 120 9.21 12.50 -27.85
N LEU A 121 9.02 11.22 -28.20
CA LEU A 121 8.93 10.81 -29.60
C LEU A 121 7.57 11.08 -30.25
N GLN A 122 6.48 10.92 -29.48
CA GLN A 122 5.12 10.99 -30.01
C GLN A 122 4.37 12.25 -29.57
N GLY A 123 4.93 13.03 -28.65
CA GLY A 123 4.27 14.19 -28.06
C GLY A 123 3.02 13.85 -27.24
N VAL A 124 2.90 12.59 -26.80
CA VAL A 124 1.76 12.07 -26.04
C VAL A 124 2.19 11.78 -24.61
N SER A 125 1.73 12.58 -23.65
CA SER A 125 2.06 12.45 -22.23
C SER A 125 0.97 11.76 -21.41
N ASP A 126 -0.27 11.70 -21.91
CA ASP A 126 -1.44 11.24 -21.17
C ASP A 126 -2.08 10.02 -21.84
N GLY A 127 -2.95 9.31 -21.12
CA GLY A 127 -3.67 8.15 -21.60
C GLY A 127 -2.82 6.89 -21.61
N TRP A 128 -2.70 6.20 -22.75
CA TRP A 128 -2.04 4.89 -22.83
C TRP A 128 -0.55 4.87 -22.41
N PRO A 129 0.28 5.93 -22.54
CA PRO A 129 1.65 5.89 -22.04
C PRO A 129 1.71 5.81 -20.50
N VAL A 130 0.77 6.49 -19.82
CA VAL A 130 0.59 6.36 -18.37
C VAL A 130 0.12 4.95 -18.02
N GLY A 131 -0.76 4.37 -18.82
CA GLY A 131 -1.17 2.96 -18.68
C GLY A 131 0.02 2.00 -18.76
N LEU A 132 0.92 2.19 -19.71
CA LEU A 132 2.16 1.40 -19.83
C LEU A 132 3.09 1.56 -18.63
N LEU A 133 3.28 2.79 -18.15
CA LEU A 133 4.02 3.06 -16.91
C LEU A 133 3.43 2.28 -15.76
N LEU A 134 2.12 2.40 -15.49
CA LEU A 134 1.46 1.73 -14.39
C LEU A 134 1.47 0.19 -14.54
N ALA A 135 1.41 -0.32 -15.77
CA ALA A 135 1.52 -1.76 -16.03
C ALA A 135 2.88 -2.33 -15.60
N LEU A 136 3.96 -1.56 -15.69
CA LEU A 136 5.30 -1.92 -15.20
C LEU A 136 5.49 -1.60 -13.72
N VAL A 137 4.87 -0.54 -13.21
CA VAL A 137 4.89 -0.18 -11.78
C VAL A 137 4.21 -1.25 -10.93
N ALA A 138 3.09 -1.82 -11.40
CA ALA A 138 2.33 -2.82 -10.64
C ALA A 138 3.18 -4.03 -10.20
N PRO A 139 3.88 -4.77 -11.09
CA PRO A 139 4.75 -5.85 -10.67
C PRO A 139 5.97 -5.35 -9.88
N GLY A 140 6.47 -4.13 -10.15
CA GLY A 140 7.56 -3.51 -9.38
C GLY A 140 7.18 -3.31 -7.92
N VAL A 141 6.03 -2.68 -7.67
CA VAL A 141 5.49 -2.50 -6.31
C VAL A 141 5.17 -3.87 -5.68
N GLY A 142 4.55 -4.79 -6.44
CA GLY A 142 4.27 -6.14 -5.98
C GLY A 142 5.52 -6.88 -5.51
N ALA A 143 6.64 -6.79 -6.26
CA ALA A 143 7.91 -7.39 -5.90
C ALA A 143 8.51 -6.79 -4.61
N ILE A 144 8.48 -5.45 -4.47
CA ILE A 144 8.98 -4.76 -3.28
C ILE A 144 8.17 -5.17 -2.05
N VAL A 145 6.84 -5.13 -2.14
CA VAL A 145 5.95 -5.49 -1.02
C VAL A 145 6.10 -6.97 -0.66
N HIS A 146 6.13 -7.87 -1.66
CA HIS A 146 6.36 -9.30 -1.44
C HIS A 146 7.68 -9.56 -0.71
N ALA A 147 8.76 -8.95 -1.18
CA ALA A 147 10.09 -9.10 -0.60
C ALA A 147 10.15 -8.56 0.85
N GLY A 148 9.54 -7.41 1.10
CA GLY A 148 9.44 -6.82 2.44
C GLY A 148 8.60 -7.68 3.39
N MET A 149 7.44 -8.16 2.94
CA MET A 149 6.56 -9.03 3.74
C MET A 149 7.23 -10.37 4.07
N ARG A 150 7.89 -11.01 3.09
CA ARG A 150 8.63 -12.27 3.33
C ARG A 150 9.70 -12.10 4.41
N LYS A 151 10.47 -11.02 4.36
CA LYS A 151 11.48 -10.72 5.37
C LYS A 151 10.84 -10.43 6.73
N GLY A 152 9.79 -9.60 6.78
CA GLY A 152 9.11 -9.24 8.03
C GLY A 152 8.43 -10.44 8.71
N LEU A 153 7.85 -11.36 7.92
CA LEU A 153 7.19 -12.56 8.47
C LEU A 153 8.19 -13.62 9.00
N MET A 154 9.48 -13.52 8.69
CA MET A 154 10.52 -14.37 9.29
C MET A 154 10.94 -13.89 10.68
N ASP A 155 10.62 -12.67 11.08
CA ASP A 155 10.85 -12.18 12.43
C ASP A 155 9.75 -12.69 13.38
N ILE A 156 10.00 -13.85 13.96
CA ILE A 156 9.06 -14.51 14.88
C ILE A 156 8.91 -13.71 16.17
N ASN A 157 9.94 -12.97 16.59
CA ASN A 157 9.84 -12.11 17.77
C ASN A 157 8.82 -11.00 17.57
N ASP A 158 8.83 -10.36 16.39
CA ASP A 158 7.84 -9.36 16.03
C ASP A 158 6.44 -9.96 15.85
N TYR A 159 6.34 -11.15 15.28
CA TYR A 159 5.08 -11.89 15.21
C TYR A 159 4.48 -12.13 16.61
N ASN A 160 5.27 -12.65 17.55
CA ASN A 160 4.82 -12.95 18.92
C ASN A 160 4.41 -11.68 19.67
N LYS A 161 5.18 -10.59 19.54
CA LYS A 161 4.83 -9.27 20.11
C LYS A 161 3.49 -8.76 19.56
N ASN A 162 3.31 -8.81 18.24
CA ASN A 162 2.09 -8.36 17.59
C ASN A 162 0.87 -9.22 17.98
N ALA A 163 1.05 -10.54 18.10
CA ALA A 163 0.00 -11.45 18.53
C ALA A 163 -0.40 -11.19 20.00
N GLU A 164 0.57 -10.93 20.87
CA GLU A 164 0.31 -10.57 22.27
C GLU A 164 -0.39 -9.22 22.40
N GLN A 165 0.07 -8.20 21.65
CA GLN A 165 -0.57 -6.89 21.64
C GLN A 165 -2.03 -6.99 21.18
N LYS A 166 -2.31 -7.68 20.08
CA LYS A 166 -3.69 -7.92 19.63
C LYS A 166 -4.54 -8.68 20.65
N ARG A 167 -3.93 -9.59 21.41
CA ARG A 167 -4.61 -10.30 22.49
C ARG A 167 -4.99 -9.35 23.64
N ARG A 168 -4.08 -8.46 24.05
CA ARG A 168 -4.33 -7.41 25.06
C ARG A 168 -5.41 -6.44 24.62
N GLU A 169 -5.36 -5.99 23.35
CA GLU A 169 -6.38 -5.12 22.76
C GLU A 169 -7.77 -5.76 22.79
N ARG A 170 -7.86 -7.06 22.51
CA ARG A 170 -9.14 -7.82 22.56
C ARG A 170 -9.63 -8.04 24.00
N ALA A 171 -8.72 -8.16 24.97
CA ALA A 171 -9.05 -8.24 26.39
C ALA A 171 -9.52 -6.88 26.97
N GLY A 172 -9.51 -5.81 26.18
CA GLY A 172 -9.87 -4.47 26.62
C GLY A 172 -8.72 -3.71 27.29
N GLU A 173 -7.53 -4.31 27.37
CA GLU A 173 -6.30 -3.70 27.89
C GLU A 173 -5.63 -2.84 26.80
N ARG A 174 -6.39 -1.86 26.26
CA ARG A 174 -5.79 -0.91 25.34
C ARG A 174 -4.91 0.06 26.12
N ASP A 175 -3.66 0.20 25.67
CA ASP A 175 -2.78 1.21 26.23
C ASP A 175 -3.41 2.60 25.98
N PHE A 176 -3.53 3.39 27.06
CA PHE A 176 -4.08 4.74 27.00
C PHE A 176 -3.38 5.60 25.96
N TYR A 177 -2.06 5.43 25.81
CA TYR A 177 -1.25 6.15 24.84
C TYR A 177 -1.59 5.79 23.39
N ASP A 178 -1.88 4.53 23.10
CA ASP A 178 -2.28 4.08 21.75
C ASP A 178 -3.67 4.62 21.38
N GLN A 179 -4.60 4.63 22.34
CA GLN A 179 -5.92 5.25 22.12
C GLN A 179 -5.82 6.76 21.92
N LEU A 180 -4.98 7.44 22.69
CA LEU A 180 -4.75 8.88 22.59
C LEU A 180 -4.13 9.25 21.25
N THR A 181 -3.11 8.50 20.81
CA THR A 181 -2.44 8.69 19.51
C THR A 181 -3.43 8.48 18.36
N GLY A 182 -4.18 7.39 18.38
CA GLY A 182 -5.18 7.08 17.35
C GLY A 182 -6.29 8.14 17.29
N GLY A 183 -6.79 8.58 18.44
CA GLY A 183 -7.82 9.62 18.53
C GLY A 183 -7.35 10.98 18.01
N LEU A 184 -6.16 11.42 18.42
CA LEU A 184 -5.57 12.68 17.96
C LEU A 184 -5.26 12.65 16.45
N CYS A 185 -4.66 11.59 15.96
CA CYS A 185 -4.40 11.42 14.52
C CYS A 185 -5.71 11.40 13.72
N GLY A 186 -6.75 10.75 14.21
CA GLY A 186 -8.08 10.76 13.60
C GLY A 186 -8.66 12.18 13.48
N ILE A 187 -8.60 12.97 14.55
CA ILE A 187 -9.06 14.36 14.54
C ILE A 187 -8.25 15.20 13.53
N VAL A 188 -6.92 15.08 13.53
CA VAL A 188 -6.04 15.80 12.58
C VAL A 188 -6.40 15.47 11.13
N MET A 189 -6.63 14.21 10.82
CA MET A 189 -6.97 13.79 9.46
C MET A 189 -8.36 14.26 9.02
N ILE A 190 -9.33 14.31 9.95
CA ILE A 190 -10.66 14.91 9.68
C ILE A 190 -10.50 16.39 9.38
N VAL A 191 -9.75 17.13 10.19
CA VAL A 191 -9.49 18.57 9.97
C VAL A 191 -8.77 18.78 8.64
N ALA A 192 -7.76 18.00 8.33
CA ALA A 192 -7.04 18.06 7.05
C ALA A 192 -7.98 17.82 5.86
N THR A 193 -8.91 16.87 5.98
CA THR A 193 -9.92 16.61 4.95
C THR A 193 -10.87 17.79 4.77
N ILE A 194 -11.37 18.38 5.87
CA ILE A 194 -12.22 19.58 5.82
C ILE A 194 -11.48 20.74 5.15
N VAL A 195 -10.23 21.00 5.54
CA VAL A 195 -9.41 22.04 4.92
C VAL A 195 -9.19 21.78 3.43
N GLY A 196 -8.88 20.53 3.04
CA GLY A 196 -8.74 20.13 1.63
C GLY A 196 -10.01 20.39 0.83
N LEU A 197 -11.18 20.03 1.36
CA LEU A 197 -12.48 20.26 0.72
C LEU A 197 -12.81 21.76 0.60
N VAL A 198 -12.51 22.54 1.64
CA VAL A 198 -12.72 24.01 1.62
C VAL A 198 -11.80 24.65 0.58
N LEU A 199 -10.53 24.28 0.51
CA LEU A 199 -9.60 24.77 -0.51
C LEU A 199 -10.06 24.42 -1.93
N MET A 200 -10.59 23.22 -2.12
CA MET A 200 -11.12 22.76 -3.41
C MET A 200 -12.37 23.58 -3.82
N SER A 201 -13.27 23.89 -2.88
CA SER A 201 -14.54 24.54 -3.18
C SER A 201 -14.47 26.07 -3.19
N ALA A 202 -13.73 26.68 -2.24
CA ALA A 202 -13.71 28.13 -2.03
C ALA A 202 -12.38 28.80 -2.45
N GLY A 203 -11.31 28.04 -2.67
CA GLY A 203 -9.94 28.56 -2.84
C GLY A 203 -9.59 29.10 -4.23
N GLY A 204 -10.54 29.26 -5.16
CA GLY A 204 -10.26 29.71 -6.52
C GLY A 204 -9.25 28.80 -7.27
N GLN A 205 -8.52 29.34 -8.25
CA GLN A 205 -7.52 28.55 -9.00
C GLN A 205 -6.33 28.10 -8.14
N MET A 206 -5.89 28.94 -7.20
CA MET A 206 -4.75 28.64 -6.32
C MET A 206 -5.12 27.56 -5.28
N GLY A 207 -6.34 27.62 -4.71
CA GLY A 207 -6.82 26.61 -3.77
C GLY A 207 -7.03 25.25 -4.42
N ARG A 208 -7.53 25.22 -5.66
CA ARG A 208 -7.68 23.97 -6.44
C ARG A 208 -6.35 23.30 -6.77
N GLY A 209 -5.26 24.05 -6.89
CA GLY A 209 -3.91 23.47 -7.08
C GLY A 209 -3.28 22.94 -5.81
N LEU A 210 -3.69 23.41 -4.63
CA LEU A 210 -3.04 23.11 -3.35
C LEU A 210 -3.86 22.20 -2.43
N PHE A 211 -5.13 21.88 -2.77
CA PHE A 211 -6.02 21.10 -1.90
C PHE A 211 -5.44 19.75 -1.47
N TRP A 212 -4.68 19.09 -2.35
CA TRP A 212 -4.08 17.80 -2.10
C TRP A 212 -2.98 17.83 -1.03
N LEU A 213 -2.34 19.01 -0.78
CA LEU A 213 -1.33 19.17 0.26
C LEU A 213 -1.89 19.02 1.69
N ALA A 214 -3.20 19.19 1.86
CA ALA A 214 -3.83 19.04 3.17
C ALA A 214 -3.57 17.65 3.79
N TRP A 215 -3.58 16.59 2.99
CA TRP A 215 -3.39 15.22 3.48
C TRP A 215 -1.93 14.91 3.83
N PRO A 216 -0.91 15.19 2.99
CA PRO A 216 0.50 15.03 3.38
C PRO A 216 0.85 15.83 4.63
N VAL A 217 0.39 17.07 4.74
CA VAL A 217 0.63 17.90 5.93
C VAL A 217 -0.05 17.29 7.16
N GLY A 218 -1.32 16.84 7.04
CA GLY A 218 -2.02 16.12 8.11
C GLY A 218 -1.26 14.87 8.55
N GLY A 219 -0.74 14.09 7.60
CA GLY A 219 0.08 12.91 7.89
C GLY A 219 1.39 13.22 8.63
N LEU A 220 2.08 14.31 8.24
CA LEU A 220 3.29 14.77 8.96
C LEU A 220 2.97 15.20 10.39
N VAL A 221 1.88 15.93 10.61
CA VAL A 221 1.43 16.30 11.96
C VAL A 221 1.11 15.06 12.80
N CYS A 222 0.43 14.05 12.23
CA CYS A 222 0.20 12.77 12.90
C CYS A 222 1.52 12.08 13.28
N GLY A 223 2.52 12.10 12.39
CA GLY A 223 3.85 11.56 12.68
C GLY A 223 4.53 12.25 13.88
N VAL A 224 4.47 13.58 13.94
CA VAL A 224 5.00 14.35 15.06
C VAL A 224 4.27 13.99 16.36
N ILE A 225 2.95 13.92 16.35
CA ILE A 225 2.13 13.53 17.51
C ILE A 225 2.54 12.14 18.01
N ALA A 226 2.68 11.17 17.11
CA ALA A 226 3.08 9.80 17.46
C ALA A 226 4.46 9.74 18.11
N ILE A 227 5.44 10.51 17.59
CA ILE A 227 6.79 10.60 18.17
C ILE A 227 6.74 11.22 19.56
N VAL A 228 6.02 12.33 19.74
CA VAL A 228 5.92 13.03 21.03
C VAL A 228 5.27 12.12 22.07
N ILE A 229 4.16 11.46 21.74
CA ILE A 229 3.49 10.54 22.66
C ILE A 229 4.38 9.32 22.98
N GLY A 230 5.10 8.79 21.99
CA GLY A 230 6.08 7.72 22.19
C GLY A 230 7.16 8.09 23.21
N PHE A 231 7.70 9.30 23.11
CA PHE A 231 8.67 9.82 24.08
C PHE A 231 8.13 9.87 25.52
N PHE A 232 6.88 10.29 25.70
CA PHE A 232 6.26 10.31 27.02
C PHE A 232 5.95 8.92 27.56
N ARG A 233 5.72 7.95 26.70
CA ARG A 233 5.52 6.55 27.08
C ARG A 233 6.82 5.93 27.60
N ASP A 234 7.94 6.16 26.92
CA ASP A 234 9.23 5.56 27.28
C ASP A 234 9.89 6.26 28.50
N ALA A 235 9.41 7.45 28.89
CA ALA A 235 9.89 8.20 30.07
C ALA A 235 9.24 7.78 31.40
N ARG A 236 8.28 6.84 31.37
CA ARG A 236 7.63 6.25 32.58
C ARG A 236 8.06 4.83 32.83
#